data_9b0dc9ed8495f930c774460cfd457946
#
_entry.id   9b0dc9ed8495f930c774460cfd457946
#
_cell.length_a   1.000
_cell.length_b   1.000
_cell.length_c   1.000
_cell.angle_alpha   90.00
_cell.angle_beta   90.00
_cell.angle_gamma   90.00
#
_symmetry.space_group_name_H-M   'P 1'
#
loop_
_entity.id
_entity.type
_entity.pdbx_description
1 polymer ?
#
loop_
_entity_poly.entity_id
_entity_poly.type
_entity_poly.pdbx_seq_one_letter_code
_entity_poly.pdbx_strand_id
1 'polypeptide(L)'
;MARSARLLVLFGFLAAMPLAAAAQDSSYARRIIRDLASPEMFGRGMQNRGDSIAADYLRAELMANGVKPLCKNYYQYFRFPQTRTKPPIVTAGYRSQNICGYIPGDVDTMIVFTAHYEHLGMSGDTIFYGAHDNASGTAAVMDLARMANLQRGHYTYVFLLFGGEESGLIGSRYFADNPLIPLSKVKLLINIDLFCGGDEGLMVVNANSRETAPYVDLLQQINDLHGFTAKVARRDNARNSDHYYFTSECPAIFIYTLGGPFGGYHSPTDTCEGCGLGNYPRFHTLIRTFLENL
;
A
#
# COMPACT_ATOMS: atom_id res chain seq x y z
N MET A 1 53.50 -31.98 5.12
CA MET A 1 53.18 -31.16 3.92
C MET A 1 51.70 -30.86 3.94
N ALA A 2 51.32 -29.71 4.45
CA ALA A 2 49.92 -29.27 4.54
C ALA A 2 49.63 -28.29 3.37
N ARG A 3 48.71 -28.67 2.49
CA ARG A 3 48.24 -27.80 1.41
C ARG A 3 47.12 -26.94 1.94
N SER A 4 47.37 -25.65 2.08
CA SER A 4 46.36 -24.64 2.38
C SER A 4 45.51 -24.35 1.12
N ALA A 5 44.22 -24.66 1.18
CA ALA A 5 43.27 -24.27 0.18
C ALA A 5 42.92 -22.77 0.38
N ARG A 6 43.31 -21.95 -0.58
CA ARG A 6 42.86 -20.53 -0.63
C ARG A 6 41.43 -20.48 -1.19
N LEU A 7 40.52 -20.06 -0.34
CA LEU A 7 39.14 -19.74 -0.72
C LEU A 7 39.17 -18.43 -1.53
N LEU A 8 38.94 -18.50 -2.84
CA LEU A 8 38.72 -17.33 -3.69
C LEU A 8 37.30 -16.85 -3.47
N VAL A 9 37.15 -15.74 -2.76
CA VAL A 9 35.89 -14.99 -2.69
C VAL A 9 35.78 -14.21 -3.97
N LEU A 10 34.92 -14.64 -4.90
CA LEU A 10 34.53 -13.86 -6.07
C LEU A 10 33.65 -12.70 -5.59
N PHE A 11 34.23 -11.52 -5.49
CA PHE A 11 33.47 -10.28 -5.48
C PHE A 11 32.88 -10.06 -6.87
N GLY A 12 31.61 -10.40 -7.03
CA GLY A 12 30.85 -10.00 -8.20
C GLY A 12 30.77 -8.47 -8.23
N PHE A 13 31.48 -7.85 -9.18
CA PHE A 13 31.30 -6.45 -9.51
C PHE A 13 29.84 -6.29 -10.02
N LEU A 14 28.93 -5.78 -9.16
CA LEU A 14 27.69 -5.20 -9.65
C LEU A 14 28.10 -3.97 -10.45
N ALA A 15 28.07 -4.10 -11.78
CA ALA A 15 28.18 -2.96 -12.69
C ALA A 15 27.04 -2.01 -12.36
N ALA A 16 27.37 -0.88 -11.74
CA ALA A 16 26.47 0.25 -11.59
C ALA A 16 26.15 0.77 -13.00
N MET A 17 25.13 0.21 -13.65
CA MET A 17 24.51 0.89 -14.78
C MET A 17 23.99 2.25 -14.25
N PRO A 18 24.31 3.37 -14.90
CA PRO A 18 23.66 4.62 -14.55
C PRO A 18 22.18 4.43 -14.91
N LEU A 19 21.33 4.20 -13.89
CA LEU A 19 19.92 4.41 -14.03
C LEU A 19 19.75 5.88 -14.39
N ALA A 20 19.58 6.18 -15.69
CA ALA A 20 18.82 7.34 -16.10
C ALA A 20 17.41 7.07 -15.55
N ALA A 21 17.23 7.34 -14.26
CA ALA A 21 15.95 7.40 -13.64
C ALA A 21 15.24 8.54 -14.36
N ALA A 22 14.41 8.21 -15.36
CA ALA A 22 13.32 9.08 -15.72
C ALA A 22 12.66 9.40 -14.38
N ALA A 23 12.80 10.64 -13.93
CA ALA A 23 12.26 11.08 -12.65
C ALA A 23 10.81 10.62 -12.64
N GLN A 24 10.46 9.74 -11.69
CA GLN A 24 9.11 9.21 -11.59
C GLN A 24 8.18 10.41 -11.50
N ASP A 25 7.35 10.59 -12.50
CA ASP A 25 6.39 11.68 -12.52
C ASP A 25 5.29 11.40 -11.49
N SER A 26 5.25 12.20 -10.43
CA SER A 26 4.21 12.12 -9.41
C SER A 26 2.82 12.58 -9.90
N SER A 27 2.70 12.95 -11.17
CA SER A 27 1.44 13.48 -11.74
C SER A 27 0.30 12.46 -11.64
N TYR A 28 0.59 11.18 -11.89
CA TYR A 28 -0.39 10.11 -11.75
C TYR A 28 -0.89 9.99 -10.30
N ALA A 29 0.02 9.87 -9.34
CA ALA A 29 -0.34 9.78 -7.93
C ALA A 29 -1.08 11.03 -7.46
N ARG A 30 -0.64 12.24 -7.86
CA ARG A 30 -1.31 13.50 -7.54
C ARG A 30 -2.73 13.55 -8.09
N ARG A 31 -2.96 13.05 -9.31
CA ARG A 31 -4.31 12.96 -9.89
C ARG A 31 -5.20 12.04 -9.06
N ILE A 32 -4.73 10.83 -8.73
CA ILE A 32 -5.50 9.87 -7.92
C ILE A 32 -5.84 10.46 -6.54
N ILE A 33 -4.86 11.10 -5.86
CA ILE A 33 -5.11 11.74 -4.56
C ILE A 33 -6.13 12.85 -4.67
N ARG A 34 -5.99 13.74 -5.66
CA ARG A 34 -6.93 14.84 -5.90
C ARG A 34 -8.35 14.33 -6.16
N ASP A 35 -8.47 13.32 -7.01
CA ASP A 35 -9.76 12.77 -7.38
C ASP A 35 -10.42 12.07 -6.18
N LEU A 36 -9.67 11.26 -5.40
CA LEU A 36 -10.17 10.58 -4.20
C LEU A 36 -10.48 11.54 -3.05
N ALA A 37 -9.69 12.61 -2.88
CA ALA A 37 -9.90 13.62 -1.85
C ALA A 37 -10.79 14.79 -2.34
N SER A 38 -11.56 14.58 -3.40
CA SER A 38 -12.50 15.60 -3.92
C SER A 38 -13.83 15.59 -3.17
N PRO A 39 -14.60 16.70 -3.19
CA PRO A 39 -15.93 16.75 -2.58
C PRO A 39 -16.91 15.70 -3.13
N GLU A 40 -16.77 15.33 -4.41
CA GLU A 40 -17.61 14.37 -5.11
C GLU A 40 -17.49 12.95 -4.56
N MET A 41 -16.41 12.67 -3.83
CA MET A 41 -16.18 11.39 -3.15
C MET A 41 -16.81 11.33 -1.75
N PHE A 42 -17.41 12.40 -1.26
CA PHE A 42 -18.08 12.47 0.05
C PHE A 42 -17.21 11.92 1.19
N GLY A 43 -15.90 12.22 1.16
CA GLY A 43 -14.92 11.69 2.12
C GLY A 43 -14.80 10.16 2.11
N ARG A 44 -15.18 9.52 1.03
CA ARG A 44 -15.14 8.06 0.81
C ARG A 44 -15.80 7.24 1.92
N GLY A 45 -16.71 7.87 2.63
CA GLY A 45 -17.47 7.24 3.71
C GLY A 45 -18.62 6.39 3.22
N MET A 46 -19.05 5.44 4.04
CA MET A 46 -20.14 4.53 3.72
C MET A 46 -21.51 5.19 3.75
N GLN A 47 -21.71 6.20 4.61
CA GLN A 47 -23.01 6.82 4.84
C GLN A 47 -23.60 7.47 3.58
N ASN A 48 -22.76 8.11 2.75
CA ASN A 48 -23.17 8.81 1.54
C ASN A 48 -22.75 8.06 0.27
N ARG A 49 -22.49 6.75 0.37
CA ARG A 49 -22.03 5.91 -0.73
C ARG A 49 -20.64 6.35 -1.29
N GLY A 50 -19.91 7.19 -0.57
CA GLY A 50 -18.59 7.65 -0.97
C GLY A 50 -17.60 6.50 -1.18
N ASP A 51 -17.66 5.46 -0.33
CA ASP A 51 -16.90 4.24 -0.49
C ASP A 51 -17.19 3.51 -1.82
N SER A 52 -18.46 3.45 -2.22
CA SER A 52 -18.86 2.80 -3.47
C SER A 52 -18.47 3.63 -4.71
N ILE A 53 -18.58 4.97 -4.63
CA ILE A 53 -18.15 5.88 -5.70
C ILE A 53 -16.64 5.77 -5.91
N ALA A 54 -15.87 5.80 -4.81
CA ALA A 54 -14.42 5.62 -4.86
C ALA A 54 -14.02 4.23 -5.38
N ALA A 55 -14.75 3.19 -4.99
CA ALA A 55 -14.51 1.83 -5.49
C ALA A 55 -14.74 1.72 -7.01
N ASP A 56 -15.80 2.32 -7.54
CA ASP A 56 -16.07 2.32 -8.99
C ASP A 56 -14.99 3.09 -9.76
N TYR A 57 -14.52 4.23 -9.23
CA TYR A 57 -13.42 5.00 -9.79
C TYR A 57 -12.12 4.16 -9.82
N LEU A 58 -11.72 3.57 -8.70
CA LEU A 58 -10.50 2.78 -8.59
C LEU A 58 -10.55 1.50 -9.44
N ARG A 59 -11.71 0.85 -9.52
CA ARG A 59 -11.91 -0.28 -10.43
C ARG A 59 -11.66 0.11 -11.89
N ALA A 60 -12.20 1.26 -12.32
CA ALA A 60 -11.99 1.76 -13.68
C ALA A 60 -10.49 2.05 -13.94
N GLU A 61 -9.80 2.62 -12.99
CA GLU A 61 -8.34 2.85 -13.07
C GLU A 61 -7.53 1.54 -13.13
N LEU A 62 -7.87 0.52 -12.32
CA LEU A 62 -7.22 -0.79 -12.41
C LEU A 62 -7.43 -1.43 -13.78
N MET A 63 -8.66 -1.36 -14.32
CA MET A 63 -8.95 -1.84 -15.68
C MET A 63 -8.12 -1.11 -16.74
N ALA A 64 -8.05 0.22 -16.67
CA ALA A 64 -7.26 1.04 -17.60
C ALA A 64 -5.77 0.72 -17.52
N ASN A 65 -5.28 0.35 -16.33
CA ASN A 65 -3.91 -0.09 -16.11
C ASN A 65 -3.68 -1.59 -16.42
N GLY A 66 -4.63 -2.29 -17.05
CA GLY A 66 -4.46 -3.69 -17.49
C GLY A 66 -4.42 -4.72 -16.35
N VAL A 67 -4.78 -4.34 -15.13
CA VAL A 67 -4.91 -5.26 -13.99
C VAL A 67 -6.09 -6.19 -14.24
N LYS A 68 -5.92 -7.49 -13.98
CA LYS A 68 -6.99 -8.50 -14.13
C LYS A 68 -7.77 -8.64 -12.81
N PRO A 69 -9.08 -8.92 -12.86
CA PRO A 69 -9.88 -9.12 -11.66
C PRO A 69 -9.56 -10.46 -10.97
N LEU A 70 -9.42 -10.47 -9.64
CA LEU A 70 -9.37 -11.69 -8.84
C LEU A 70 -10.76 -12.31 -8.60
N CYS A 71 -11.81 -11.50 -8.68
CA CYS A 71 -13.19 -11.92 -8.48
C CYS A 71 -14.13 -11.13 -9.39
N LYS A 72 -15.41 -11.49 -9.43
CA LYS A 72 -16.40 -10.84 -10.30
C LYS A 72 -16.39 -9.33 -10.12
N ASN A 73 -16.12 -8.60 -11.21
CA ASN A 73 -16.07 -7.14 -11.24
C ASN A 73 -15.06 -6.51 -10.26
N TYR A 74 -13.99 -7.22 -9.89
CA TYR A 74 -12.98 -6.83 -8.89
C TYR A 74 -13.49 -6.76 -7.45
N TYR A 75 -14.78 -6.94 -7.16
CA TYR A 75 -15.37 -6.70 -5.85
C TYR A 75 -15.51 -7.96 -5.02
N GLN A 76 -14.83 -7.98 -3.87
CA GLN A 76 -15.11 -8.90 -2.78
C GLN A 76 -16.01 -8.19 -1.77
N TYR A 77 -17.29 -8.50 -1.78
CA TYR A 77 -18.27 -7.87 -0.90
C TYR A 77 -18.24 -8.47 0.49
N PHE A 78 -18.38 -7.62 1.50
CA PHE A 78 -18.53 -8.02 2.89
C PHE A 78 -19.64 -7.20 3.59
N ARG A 79 -20.02 -7.64 4.78
CA ARG A 79 -20.97 -6.92 5.63
C ARG A 79 -20.31 -6.54 6.94
N PHE A 80 -20.64 -5.37 7.43
CA PHE A 80 -20.24 -4.93 8.75
C PHE A 80 -20.97 -5.75 9.81
N PRO A 81 -20.28 -6.16 10.90
CA PRO A 81 -20.91 -6.87 11.98
C PRO A 81 -22.03 -6.02 12.61
N GLN A 82 -23.05 -6.69 13.16
CA GLN A 82 -24.20 -6.00 13.76
C GLN A 82 -23.90 -5.32 15.11
N THR A 83 -22.68 -5.39 15.59
CA THR A 83 -22.23 -4.74 16.81
C THR A 83 -21.78 -3.31 16.52
N ARG A 84 -22.20 -2.36 17.38
CA ARG A 84 -21.77 -0.96 17.33
C ARG A 84 -20.24 -0.87 17.34
N THR A 85 -19.67 -0.41 16.26
CA THR A 85 -18.29 0.05 16.24
C THR A 85 -18.24 1.51 16.73
N LYS A 86 -17.08 1.94 17.23
CA LYS A 86 -16.87 3.35 17.62
C LYS A 86 -17.17 4.29 16.44
N PRO A 87 -17.60 5.56 16.67
CA PRO A 87 -17.72 6.54 15.60
C PRO A 87 -16.41 6.64 14.77
N PRO A 88 -16.50 6.86 13.45
CA PRO A 88 -17.70 7.20 12.69
C PRO A 88 -18.66 6.01 12.59
N ILE A 89 -19.94 6.33 12.73
CA ILE A 89 -21.00 5.37 12.96
C ILE A 89 -21.24 4.53 11.72
N VAL A 90 -20.81 3.28 11.76
CA VAL A 90 -21.25 2.29 10.77
C VAL A 90 -22.58 1.71 11.25
N THR A 91 -23.59 1.87 10.43
CA THR A 91 -24.87 1.19 10.65
C THR A 91 -24.68 -0.31 10.49
N ALA A 92 -25.06 -1.07 11.49
CA ALA A 92 -25.08 -2.53 11.47
C ALA A 92 -25.67 -3.09 10.17
N GLY A 93 -24.97 -4.05 9.54
CA GLY A 93 -25.43 -4.69 8.31
C GLY A 93 -25.11 -3.92 7.01
N TYR A 94 -24.43 -2.78 7.05
CA TYR A 94 -23.96 -2.10 5.84
C TYR A 94 -23.09 -3.04 5.00
N ARG A 95 -23.23 -2.96 3.69
CA ARG A 95 -22.44 -3.75 2.73
C ARG A 95 -21.39 -2.84 2.10
N SER A 96 -20.14 -3.20 2.23
CA SER A 96 -19.02 -2.59 1.53
C SER A 96 -18.27 -3.62 0.69
N GLN A 97 -17.17 -3.23 0.07
CA GLN A 97 -16.37 -4.08 -0.81
C GLN A 97 -14.88 -3.81 -0.67
N ASN A 98 -14.08 -4.85 -0.82
CA ASN A 98 -12.68 -4.77 -1.19
C ASN A 98 -12.55 -4.79 -2.71
N ILE A 99 -11.54 -4.13 -3.26
CA ILE A 99 -11.22 -4.15 -4.69
C ILE A 99 -9.99 -5.02 -4.87
N CYS A 100 -10.11 -6.08 -5.67
CA CYS A 100 -9.10 -7.14 -5.76
C CYS A 100 -8.72 -7.42 -7.22
N GLY A 101 -7.45 -7.22 -7.54
CA GLY A 101 -6.92 -7.45 -8.87
C GLY A 101 -5.50 -7.98 -8.87
N TYR A 102 -5.00 -8.43 -10.03
CA TYR A 102 -3.64 -8.95 -10.18
C TYR A 102 -3.07 -8.74 -11.58
N ILE A 103 -1.75 -8.75 -11.64
CA ILE A 103 -0.97 -8.83 -12.87
C ILE A 103 -0.13 -10.11 -12.79
N PRO A 104 -0.29 -11.06 -13.73
CA PRO A 104 0.47 -12.30 -13.69
C PRO A 104 1.94 -12.06 -13.99
N GLY A 105 2.82 -12.66 -13.21
CA GLY A 105 4.25 -12.76 -13.47
C GLY A 105 4.61 -14.08 -14.15
N ASP A 106 5.91 -14.41 -14.14
CA ASP A 106 6.42 -15.67 -14.68
C ASP A 106 6.15 -16.85 -13.74
N VAL A 107 6.01 -16.57 -12.42
CA VAL A 107 5.72 -17.55 -11.39
C VAL A 107 4.44 -17.19 -10.62
N ASP A 108 3.86 -18.17 -9.97
CA ASP A 108 2.65 -18.02 -9.16
C ASP A 108 2.91 -17.57 -7.70
N THR A 109 4.18 -17.44 -7.32
CA THR A 109 4.57 -16.76 -6.08
C THR A 109 4.21 -15.28 -6.17
N MET A 110 3.62 -14.73 -5.10
CA MET A 110 2.99 -13.42 -5.15
C MET A 110 3.69 -12.39 -4.28
N ILE A 111 3.73 -11.15 -4.78
CA ILE A 111 3.92 -9.94 -3.98
C ILE A 111 2.57 -9.24 -3.92
N VAL A 112 2.11 -8.90 -2.74
CA VAL A 112 0.80 -8.29 -2.51
C VAL A 112 0.98 -6.84 -2.06
N PHE A 113 0.34 -5.90 -2.74
CA PHE A 113 0.27 -4.50 -2.34
C PHE A 113 -1.12 -4.17 -1.83
N THR A 114 -1.18 -3.51 -0.68
CA THR A 114 -2.46 -3.15 -0.06
C THR A 114 -2.49 -1.70 0.39
N ALA A 115 -3.67 -1.11 0.38
CA ALA A 115 -4.01 0.15 1.01
C ALA A 115 -5.51 0.16 1.31
N HIS A 116 -5.98 0.93 2.28
CA HIS A 116 -7.41 1.19 2.38
C HIS A 116 -7.77 2.41 1.54
N TYR A 117 -8.92 2.37 0.87
CA TYR A 117 -9.37 3.45 0.00
C TYR A 117 -10.52 4.26 0.60
N GLU A 118 -11.21 3.72 1.60
CA GLU A 118 -12.27 4.44 2.32
C GLU A 118 -11.68 5.40 3.35
N HIS A 119 -12.52 6.34 3.84
CA HIS A 119 -12.17 7.25 4.92
C HIS A 119 -13.41 7.61 5.73
N LEU A 120 -13.31 8.57 6.62
CA LEU A 120 -14.32 8.89 7.63
C LEU A 120 -15.67 9.38 7.06
N GLY A 121 -15.71 9.83 5.81
CA GLY A 121 -16.94 10.31 5.18
C GLY A 121 -17.30 11.74 5.58
N MET A 122 -18.53 11.94 6.01
CA MET A 122 -19.07 13.27 6.37
C MET A 122 -19.67 13.27 7.77
N SER A 123 -19.61 14.44 8.41
CA SER A 123 -20.36 14.75 9.63
C SER A 123 -21.19 16.00 9.39
N GLY A 124 -22.51 15.87 9.19
CA GLY A 124 -23.33 16.93 8.65
C GLY A 124 -22.84 17.33 7.25
N ASP A 125 -22.58 18.61 7.04
CA ASP A 125 -22.05 19.14 5.77
C ASP A 125 -20.51 19.15 5.73
N THR A 126 -19.83 18.72 6.80
CA THR A 126 -18.37 18.69 6.88
C THR A 126 -17.84 17.42 6.26
N ILE A 127 -16.98 17.56 5.24
CA ILE A 127 -16.31 16.45 4.56
C ILE A 127 -14.94 16.19 5.20
N PHE A 128 -14.63 14.93 5.47
CA PHE A 128 -13.30 14.46 5.83
C PHE A 128 -12.63 13.91 4.56
N TYR A 129 -11.74 14.71 3.96
CA TYR A 129 -11.22 14.42 2.63
C TYR A 129 -10.25 13.25 2.58
N GLY A 130 -9.43 13.06 3.63
CA GLY A 130 -8.51 11.94 3.75
C GLY A 130 -7.49 11.86 2.61
N ALA A 131 -6.79 12.95 2.31
CA ALA A 131 -5.79 12.96 1.26
C ALA A 131 -4.53 12.21 1.68
N HIS A 132 -4.04 12.48 2.89
CA HIS A 132 -2.96 11.73 3.51
C HIS A 132 -3.45 10.35 3.96
N ASP A 133 -4.63 10.31 4.58
CA ASP A 133 -5.28 9.11 5.12
C ASP A 133 -6.54 8.72 4.31
N ASN A 134 -6.49 7.79 3.41
CA ASN A 134 -5.36 7.15 2.81
C ASN A 134 -5.47 7.17 1.28
N ALA A 135 -5.89 8.33 0.71
CA ALA A 135 -5.82 8.50 -0.74
C ALA A 135 -4.36 8.40 -1.23
N SER A 136 -3.39 8.79 -0.38
CA SER A 136 -1.97 8.76 -0.72
C SER A 136 -1.41 7.35 -0.86
N GLY A 137 -1.67 6.46 0.08
CA GLY A 137 -1.28 5.05 -0.01
C GLY A 137 -2.03 4.31 -1.13
N THR A 138 -3.33 4.61 -1.28
CA THR A 138 -4.12 4.10 -2.42
C THR A 138 -3.49 4.53 -3.75
N ALA A 139 -3.09 5.79 -3.90
CA ALA A 139 -2.43 6.28 -5.10
C ALA A 139 -1.08 5.59 -5.35
N ALA A 140 -0.30 5.31 -4.29
CA ALA A 140 0.95 4.58 -4.40
C ALA A 140 0.73 3.14 -4.90
N VAL A 141 -0.26 2.43 -4.37
CA VAL A 141 -0.63 1.08 -4.85
C VAL A 141 -1.10 1.10 -6.30
N MET A 142 -1.89 2.11 -6.70
CA MET A 142 -2.35 2.28 -8.08
C MET A 142 -1.20 2.58 -9.05
N ASP A 143 -0.20 3.37 -8.63
CA ASP A 143 0.97 3.66 -9.46
C ASP A 143 1.89 2.44 -9.60
N LEU A 144 2.04 1.65 -8.53
CA LEU A 144 2.72 0.35 -8.60
C LEU A 144 2.01 -0.62 -9.55
N ALA A 145 0.68 -0.63 -9.58
CA ALA A 145 -0.10 -1.44 -10.53
C ALA A 145 0.12 -1.00 -11.98
N ARG A 146 0.14 0.31 -12.23
CA ARG A 146 0.45 0.88 -13.54
C ARG A 146 1.84 0.47 -14.02
N MET A 147 2.84 0.58 -13.14
CA MET A 147 4.23 0.23 -13.46
C MET A 147 4.40 -1.28 -13.70
N ALA A 148 3.77 -2.12 -12.89
CA ALA A 148 3.83 -3.58 -13.03
C ALA A 148 3.29 -4.07 -14.39
N ASN A 149 2.30 -3.38 -14.95
CA ASN A 149 1.80 -3.68 -16.30
C ASN A 149 2.77 -3.26 -17.40
N LEU A 150 3.52 -2.20 -17.21
CA LEU A 150 4.52 -1.72 -18.17
C LEU A 150 5.80 -2.59 -18.17
N GLN A 151 6.14 -3.17 -17.02
CA GLN A 151 7.33 -3.99 -16.82
C GLN A 151 6.93 -5.28 -16.11
N ARG A 152 6.60 -6.32 -16.88
CA ARG A 152 6.29 -7.64 -16.31
C ARG A 152 7.42 -8.12 -15.39
N GLY A 153 7.06 -8.42 -14.14
CA GLY A 153 7.97 -8.94 -13.15
C GLY A 153 8.02 -10.46 -13.11
N HIS A 154 9.02 -10.98 -12.40
CA HIS A 154 9.13 -12.41 -12.12
C HIS A 154 7.94 -12.92 -11.30
N TYR A 155 7.55 -12.20 -10.25
CA TYR A 155 6.42 -12.53 -9.36
C TYR A 155 5.08 -12.08 -9.93
N THR A 156 4.02 -12.79 -9.56
CA THR A 156 2.65 -12.29 -9.73
C THR A 156 2.38 -11.17 -8.73
N TYR A 157 1.95 -10.00 -9.21
CA TYR A 157 1.59 -8.87 -8.37
C TYR A 157 0.09 -8.85 -8.11
N VAL A 158 -0.28 -8.75 -6.84
CA VAL A 158 -1.68 -8.67 -6.38
C VAL A 158 -1.91 -7.31 -5.74
N PHE A 159 -3.03 -6.69 -6.08
CA PHE A 159 -3.43 -5.38 -5.59
C PHE A 159 -4.76 -5.49 -4.87
N LEU A 160 -4.76 -5.17 -3.58
CA LEU A 160 -5.93 -5.24 -2.72
C LEU A 160 -6.18 -3.85 -2.11
N LEU A 161 -7.31 -3.26 -2.46
CA LEU A 161 -7.73 -2.00 -1.87
C LEU A 161 -8.89 -2.29 -0.92
N PHE A 162 -8.68 -2.02 0.37
CA PHE A 162 -9.62 -2.40 1.42
C PHE A 162 -10.61 -1.30 1.74
N GLY A 163 -11.85 -1.70 2.01
CA GLY A 163 -12.86 -0.86 2.63
C GLY A 163 -12.98 -1.17 4.13
N GLY A 164 -13.46 -0.21 4.91
CA GLY A 164 -13.76 -0.39 6.32
C GLY A 164 -12.56 -0.52 7.25
N GLU A 165 -11.44 0.07 6.90
CA GLU A 165 -10.24 0.16 7.73
C GLU A 165 -10.52 1.00 8.97
N GLU A 166 -11.04 2.23 8.79
CA GLU A 166 -11.38 3.21 9.79
C GLU A 166 -12.46 2.72 10.79
N SER A 167 -13.20 1.72 10.37
CA SER A 167 -14.20 1.05 11.19
C SER A 167 -13.67 -0.16 11.96
N GLY A 168 -12.36 -0.37 11.95
CA GLY A 168 -11.65 -1.41 12.71
C GLY A 168 -11.11 -2.55 11.85
N LEU A 169 -10.52 -2.24 10.69
CA LEU A 169 -9.84 -3.17 9.79
C LEU A 169 -10.78 -4.25 9.22
N ILE A 170 -12.04 -3.89 8.91
CA ILE A 170 -13.06 -4.90 8.62
C ILE A 170 -12.81 -5.58 7.28
N GLY A 171 -12.45 -4.80 6.25
CA GLY A 171 -12.22 -5.33 4.91
C GLY A 171 -11.01 -6.26 4.83
N SER A 172 -9.89 -5.86 5.41
CA SER A 172 -8.67 -6.67 5.45
C SER A 172 -8.86 -7.93 6.30
N ARG A 173 -9.54 -7.84 7.43
CA ARG A 173 -9.93 -9.00 8.23
C ARG A 173 -10.81 -9.95 7.42
N TYR A 174 -11.84 -9.43 6.73
CA TYR A 174 -12.71 -10.26 5.91
C TYR A 174 -11.94 -10.97 4.80
N PHE A 175 -10.98 -10.28 4.14
CA PHE A 175 -10.14 -10.90 3.14
C PHE A 175 -9.23 -11.99 3.73
N ALA A 176 -8.62 -11.76 4.90
CA ALA A 176 -7.78 -12.76 5.57
C ALA A 176 -8.60 -14.00 5.98
N ASP A 177 -9.83 -13.81 6.46
CA ASP A 177 -10.76 -14.90 6.82
C ASP A 177 -11.36 -15.61 5.56
N ASN A 178 -11.42 -14.93 4.39
CA ASN A 178 -11.99 -15.41 3.12
C ASN A 178 -11.08 -15.08 1.93
N PRO A 179 -9.86 -15.60 1.87
CA PRO A 179 -8.87 -15.19 0.89
C PRO A 179 -9.23 -15.63 -0.53
N LEU A 180 -9.04 -14.73 -1.49
CA LEU A 180 -9.21 -15.02 -2.93
C LEU A 180 -7.93 -15.58 -3.58
N ILE A 181 -6.86 -15.65 -2.83
CA ILE A 181 -5.56 -16.19 -3.23
C ILE A 181 -5.03 -17.13 -2.13
N PRO A 182 -4.19 -18.11 -2.45
CA PRO A 182 -3.52 -18.91 -1.43
C PRO A 182 -2.47 -18.06 -0.70
N LEU A 183 -2.73 -17.66 0.55
CA LEU A 183 -1.84 -16.83 1.35
C LEU A 183 -0.45 -17.46 1.56
N SER A 184 -0.36 -18.79 1.54
CA SER A 184 0.91 -19.54 1.59
C SER A 184 1.83 -19.33 0.39
N LYS A 185 1.33 -18.76 -0.73
CA LYS A 185 2.12 -18.37 -1.90
C LYS A 185 2.54 -16.90 -1.89
N VAL A 186 2.16 -16.16 -0.87
CA VAL A 186 2.56 -14.76 -0.71
C VAL A 186 3.97 -14.71 -0.15
N LYS A 187 4.92 -14.23 -0.95
CA LYS A 187 6.30 -13.99 -0.56
C LYS A 187 6.41 -12.80 0.39
N LEU A 188 5.68 -11.72 0.08
CA LEU A 188 5.63 -10.51 0.89
C LEU A 188 4.34 -9.76 0.60
N LEU A 189 3.66 -9.30 1.65
CA LEU A 189 2.59 -8.31 1.60
C LEU A 189 3.13 -6.96 2.08
N ILE A 190 2.90 -5.91 1.30
CA ILE A 190 3.31 -4.54 1.58
C ILE A 190 2.04 -3.69 1.67
N ASN A 191 1.66 -3.30 2.88
CA ASN A 191 0.60 -2.34 3.12
C ASN A 191 1.17 -0.93 3.08
N ILE A 192 0.50 -0.01 2.38
CA ILE A 192 0.92 1.39 2.26
C ILE A 192 -0.20 2.27 2.79
N ASP A 193 0.16 3.10 3.78
CA ASP A 193 -0.79 3.96 4.44
C ASP A 193 -0.07 5.25 4.87
N LEU A 194 -0.74 6.42 4.86
CA LEU A 194 -0.16 7.71 5.24
C LEU A 194 1.12 8.04 4.44
N PHE A 195 1.00 8.24 3.11
CA PHE A 195 2.15 8.30 2.21
C PHE A 195 2.43 9.70 1.60
N CYS A 196 2.05 10.79 2.31
CA CYS A 196 2.42 12.18 1.98
C CYS A 196 3.62 12.66 2.82
N GLY A 197 4.39 13.61 2.31
CA GLY A 197 5.57 14.20 2.99
C GLY A 197 6.76 13.27 2.97
N GLY A 198 7.27 12.87 4.13
CA GLY A 198 8.36 11.91 4.25
C GLY A 198 9.75 12.54 4.35
N ASP A 199 9.85 13.80 4.76
CA ASP A 199 11.14 14.47 4.90
C ASP A 199 12.05 13.82 5.96
N GLU A 200 11.46 13.14 6.94
CA GLU A 200 12.18 12.39 7.97
C GLU A 200 12.38 10.90 7.63
N GLY A 201 11.88 10.42 6.49
CA GLY A 201 12.07 9.05 6.02
C GLY A 201 10.81 8.19 6.01
N LEU A 202 11.01 6.88 6.14
CA LEU A 202 9.95 5.87 6.18
C LEU A 202 9.96 5.13 7.51
N MET A 203 8.77 4.70 7.96
CA MET A 203 8.60 3.73 9.03
C MET A 203 8.11 2.41 8.43
N VAL A 204 8.68 1.31 8.88
CA VAL A 204 8.23 -0.05 8.57
C VAL A 204 7.74 -0.71 9.85
N VAL A 205 6.46 -1.05 9.89
CA VAL A 205 5.82 -1.81 11.00
C VAL A 205 5.88 -3.29 10.69
N ASN A 206 5.95 -4.12 11.74
CA ASN A 206 6.25 -5.55 11.68
C ASN A 206 7.64 -5.84 11.06
N ALA A 207 8.58 -4.92 11.29
CA ALA A 207 9.92 -4.95 10.68
C ALA A 207 10.87 -5.97 11.31
N ASN A 208 10.58 -6.43 12.53
CA ASN A 208 11.52 -7.20 13.36
C ASN A 208 11.11 -8.66 13.53
N SER A 209 10.02 -9.12 12.92
CA SER A 209 9.66 -10.54 12.95
C SER A 209 10.67 -11.38 12.16
N ARG A 210 10.79 -12.66 12.49
CA ARG A 210 11.68 -13.57 11.79
C ARG A 210 11.39 -13.64 10.28
N GLU A 211 10.12 -13.53 9.92
CA GLU A 211 9.63 -13.64 8.55
C GLU A 211 9.86 -12.36 7.74
N THR A 212 9.82 -11.18 8.39
CA THR A 212 9.89 -9.89 7.70
C THR A 212 11.25 -9.20 7.78
N ALA A 213 12.04 -9.46 8.83
CA ALA A 213 13.33 -8.80 9.03
C ALA A 213 14.26 -8.89 7.81
N PRO A 214 14.41 -10.03 7.10
CA PRO A 214 15.27 -10.10 5.93
C PRO A 214 14.86 -9.14 4.80
N TYR A 215 13.56 -8.92 4.61
CA TYR A 215 13.05 -7.98 3.62
C TYR A 215 13.33 -6.52 4.01
N VAL A 216 13.18 -6.22 5.29
CA VAL A 216 13.44 -4.86 5.79
C VAL A 216 14.94 -4.58 5.82
N ASP A 217 15.79 -5.59 6.08
CA ASP A 217 17.25 -5.48 5.95
C ASP A 217 17.66 -5.15 4.52
N LEU A 218 17.07 -5.84 3.52
CA LEU A 218 17.30 -5.54 2.11
C LEU A 218 16.85 -4.12 1.74
N LEU A 219 15.67 -3.70 2.18
CA LEU A 219 15.15 -2.35 1.93
C LEU A 219 16.10 -1.28 2.53
N GLN A 220 16.60 -1.52 3.76
CA GLN A 220 17.58 -0.65 4.42
C GLN A 220 18.89 -0.60 3.65
N GLN A 221 19.44 -1.74 3.23
CA GLN A 221 20.69 -1.81 2.46
C GLN A 221 20.58 -1.05 1.14
N ILE A 222 19.46 -1.17 0.43
CA ILE A 222 19.20 -0.42 -0.80
C ILE A 222 19.14 1.07 -0.50
N ASN A 223 18.48 1.47 0.58
CA ASN A 223 18.43 2.86 0.98
C ASN A 223 19.80 3.41 1.36
N ASP A 224 20.59 2.66 2.10
CA ASP A 224 21.95 3.06 2.52
C ASP A 224 22.88 3.23 1.32
N LEU A 225 22.70 2.40 0.28
CA LEU A 225 23.48 2.47 -0.95
C LEU A 225 23.10 3.68 -1.82
N HIS A 226 21.83 4.01 -1.91
CA HIS A 226 21.32 4.99 -2.90
C HIS A 226 20.83 6.31 -2.29
N GLY A 227 20.55 6.36 -1.00
CA GLY A 227 20.11 7.58 -0.31
C GLY A 227 18.72 8.06 -0.77
N PHE A 228 17.78 7.13 -1.03
CA PHE A 228 16.44 7.50 -1.49
C PHE A 228 15.63 8.22 -0.41
N THR A 229 15.85 7.91 0.86
CA THR A 229 15.17 8.54 1.99
C THR A 229 16.11 8.80 3.14
N ALA A 230 15.76 9.72 4.04
CA ALA A 230 16.58 10.10 5.19
C ALA A 230 16.86 8.89 6.11
N LYS A 231 15.87 8.03 6.31
CA LYS A 231 16.02 6.78 7.07
C LYS A 231 14.91 5.79 6.71
N VAL A 232 15.17 4.51 6.95
CA VAL A 232 14.17 3.45 7.05
C VAL A 232 14.11 3.03 8.52
N ALA A 233 13.13 3.56 9.25
CA ALA A 233 12.92 3.27 10.67
C ALA A 233 12.13 1.98 10.84
N ARG A 234 12.33 1.27 11.95
CA ARG A 234 11.73 -0.04 12.23
C ARG A 234 10.84 0.02 13.46
N ARG A 235 9.70 -0.67 13.38
CA ARG A 235 8.77 -0.84 14.48
C ARG A 235 8.28 -2.28 14.57
N ASP A 236 8.00 -2.74 15.78
CA ASP A 236 7.36 -4.03 15.99
C ASP A 236 5.92 -4.04 15.48
N ASN A 237 5.36 -5.24 15.38
CA ASN A 237 3.99 -5.41 14.90
C ASN A 237 2.98 -4.66 15.79
N ALA A 238 2.02 -4.03 15.17
CA ALA A 238 0.94 -3.33 15.84
C ALA A 238 -0.35 -3.43 15.03
N ARG A 239 -1.49 -3.50 15.72
CA ARG A 239 -2.82 -3.50 15.09
C ARG A 239 -3.24 -2.07 14.73
N ASN A 240 -2.56 -1.47 13.78
CA ASN A 240 -2.74 -0.06 13.42
C ASN A 240 -2.90 0.19 11.91
N SER A 241 -2.97 -0.83 11.09
CA SER A 241 -3.38 -0.79 9.67
C SER A 241 -3.61 -2.21 9.15
N ASP A 242 -3.98 -2.37 7.88
CA ASP A 242 -4.51 -3.57 7.24
C ASP A 242 -3.55 -4.78 7.19
N HIS A 243 -2.24 -4.57 7.29
CA HIS A 243 -1.25 -5.66 7.32
C HIS A 243 -1.50 -6.64 8.48
N TYR A 244 -2.12 -6.17 9.58
CA TYR A 244 -2.17 -6.89 10.84
C TYR A 244 -2.76 -8.30 10.73
N TYR A 245 -3.87 -8.46 10.01
CA TYR A 245 -4.53 -9.76 9.89
C TYR A 245 -3.81 -10.76 8.98
N PHE A 246 -2.76 -10.33 8.28
CA PHE A 246 -1.95 -11.19 7.43
C PHE A 246 -0.68 -11.68 8.09
N THR A 247 -0.27 -11.10 9.22
CA THR A 247 1.03 -11.39 9.87
C THR A 247 1.16 -12.82 10.42
N SER A 248 0.04 -13.53 10.61
CA SER A 248 0.02 -14.96 10.96
C SER A 248 0.01 -15.88 9.74
N GLU A 249 -0.30 -15.35 8.56
CA GLU A 249 -0.53 -16.14 7.34
C GLU A 249 0.62 -16.03 6.34
N CYS A 250 1.28 -14.87 6.27
CA CYS A 250 2.39 -14.61 5.37
C CYS A 250 3.29 -13.47 5.90
N PRO A 251 4.52 -13.30 5.37
CA PRO A 251 5.32 -12.12 5.65
C PRO A 251 4.55 -10.86 5.22
N ALA A 252 4.22 -9.99 6.17
CA ALA A 252 3.43 -8.77 5.93
C ALA A 252 4.04 -7.59 6.68
N ILE A 253 4.31 -6.50 5.95
CA ILE A 253 4.82 -5.24 6.50
C ILE A 253 3.86 -4.10 6.18
N PHE A 254 3.92 -3.05 6.98
CA PHE A 254 3.23 -1.81 6.74
C PHE A 254 4.23 -0.65 6.65
N ILE A 255 4.16 0.15 5.59
CA ILE A 255 5.05 1.27 5.32
C ILE A 255 4.25 2.58 5.34
N TYR A 256 4.74 3.57 6.11
CA TYR A 256 4.24 4.94 6.10
C TYR A 256 5.38 5.95 6.14
N THR A 257 5.10 7.21 5.74
CA THR A 257 6.08 8.28 5.73
C THR A 257 6.25 8.92 7.12
N LEU A 258 7.46 9.41 7.41
CA LEU A 258 7.78 10.19 8.59
C LEU A 258 7.96 11.66 8.21
N GLY A 259 7.58 12.60 9.08
CA GLY A 259 7.60 14.04 8.76
C GLY A 259 6.49 14.44 7.77
N GLY A 260 5.35 13.79 7.84
CA GLY A 260 4.18 14.09 7.03
C GLY A 260 3.23 15.13 7.66
N PRO A 261 2.12 15.46 6.99
CA PRO A 261 1.16 16.47 7.44
C PRO A 261 0.21 15.93 8.54
N PHE A 262 0.77 15.40 9.62
CA PHE A 262 -0.01 14.77 10.70
C PHE A 262 -0.98 15.71 11.42
N GLY A 263 -0.84 17.03 11.29
CA GLY A 263 -1.77 18.01 11.88
C GLY A 263 -3.20 17.95 11.31
N GLY A 264 -3.37 17.31 10.16
CA GLY A 264 -4.67 17.09 9.52
C GLY A 264 -5.26 15.70 9.71
N TYR A 265 -4.57 14.78 10.41
CA TYR A 265 -5.02 13.40 10.60
C TYR A 265 -6.41 13.34 11.21
N HIS A 266 -7.33 12.59 10.58
CA HIS A 266 -8.74 12.45 10.97
C HIS A 266 -9.49 13.78 11.09
N SER A 267 -9.14 14.76 10.24
CA SER A 267 -9.74 16.09 10.26
C SER A 267 -10.14 16.55 8.85
N PRO A 268 -11.08 17.51 8.74
CA PRO A 268 -11.45 18.08 7.44
C PRO A 268 -10.31 18.82 6.74
N THR A 269 -9.19 19.08 7.42
CA THR A 269 -8.01 19.75 6.87
C THR A 269 -7.02 18.79 6.20
N ASP A 270 -7.30 17.47 6.20
CA ASP A 270 -6.53 16.51 5.42
C ASP A 270 -6.93 16.58 3.94
N THR A 271 -6.44 17.61 3.25
CA THR A 271 -6.76 17.93 1.86
C THR A 271 -5.61 17.63 0.90
N CYS A 272 -5.90 17.56 -0.39
CA CYS A 272 -4.90 17.33 -1.44
C CYS A 272 -3.80 18.40 -1.45
N GLU A 273 -4.12 19.65 -1.12
CA GLU A 273 -3.17 20.76 -1.06
C GLU A 273 -2.13 20.56 0.04
N GLY A 274 -2.53 19.94 1.16
CA GLY A 274 -1.65 19.61 2.29
C GLY A 274 -0.78 18.37 2.04
N CYS A 275 -1.11 17.54 1.03
CA CYS A 275 -0.39 16.33 0.73
C CYS A 275 0.87 16.60 -0.14
N GLY A 276 2.00 16.82 0.52
CA GLY A 276 3.30 17.02 -0.15
C GLY A 276 3.80 15.74 -0.80
N LEU A 277 4.06 15.76 -2.13
CA LEU A 277 4.59 14.63 -2.90
C LEU A 277 6.06 14.82 -3.30
N GLY A 278 6.81 15.68 -2.62
CA GLY A 278 8.22 15.95 -2.95
C GLY A 278 9.13 14.72 -2.89
N ASN A 279 8.90 13.86 -1.91
CA ASN A 279 9.68 12.62 -1.72
C ASN A 279 9.06 11.40 -2.42
N TYR A 280 7.84 11.49 -2.93
CA TYR A 280 7.12 10.39 -3.56
C TYR A 280 7.93 9.68 -4.67
N PRO A 281 8.58 10.39 -5.63
CA PRO A 281 9.37 9.74 -6.68
C PRO A 281 10.52 8.91 -6.13
N ARG A 282 11.15 9.36 -5.05
CA ARG A 282 12.26 8.67 -4.39
C ARG A 282 11.78 7.41 -3.66
N PHE A 283 10.67 7.51 -2.92
CA PHE A 283 10.06 6.34 -2.25
C PHE A 283 9.59 5.29 -3.26
N HIS A 284 8.96 5.73 -4.34
CA HIS A 284 8.53 4.83 -5.40
C HIS A 284 9.74 4.12 -6.03
N THR A 285 10.84 4.86 -6.28
CA THR A 285 12.08 4.27 -6.79
C THR A 285 12.70 3.28 -5.80
N LEU A 286 12.70 3.59 -4.51
CA LEU A 286 13.17 2.68 -3.45
C LEU A 286 12.37 1.36 -3.46
N ILE A 287 11.02 1.44 -3.48
CA ILE A 287 10.16 0.25 -3.51
C ILE A 287 10.41 -0.54 -4.80
N ARG A 288 10.51 0.11 -5.95
CA ARG A 288 10.79 -0.58 -7.22
C ARG A 288 12.15 -1.28 -7.20
N THR A 289 13.21 -0.58 -6.78
CA THR A 289 14.54 -1.19 -6.68
C THR A 289 14.55 -2.36 -5.69
N PHE A 290 13.81 -2.25 -4.60
CA PHE A 290 13.62 -3.35 -3.66
C PHE A 290 12.96 -4.57 -4.32
N LEU A 291 11.89 -4.37 -5.10
CA LEU A 291 11.20 -5.46 -5.80
C LEU A 291 12.09 -6.14 -6.86
N GLU A 292 12.96 -5.37 -7.53
CA GLU A 292 13.93 -5.88 -8.52
C GLU A 292 15.02 -6.75 -7.88
N ASN A 293 15.22 -6.66 -6.56
CA ASN A 293 16.22 -7.42 -5.79
C ASN A 293 15.62 -8.52 -4.91
N LEU A 294 14.31 -8.79 -4.98
CA LEU A 294 13.65 -9.89 -4.28
C LEU A 294 13.83 -11.23 -5.03
#